data_08d4323565b69c71ae9204904b42d85f
#
_entry.id   08d4323565b69c71ae9204904b42d85f
#
_cell.length_a   1.000
_cell.length_b   1.000
_cell.length_c   1.000
_cell.angle_alpha   90.00
_cell.angle_beta   90.00
_cell.angle_gamma   90.00
#
_symmetry.space_group_name_H-M   'P 1'
#
loop_
_entity.id
_entity.type
_entity.pdbx_description
1 polymer ?
#
loop_
_entity_poly.entity_id
_entity_poly.type
_entity_poly.pdbx_seq_one_letter_code
_entity_poly.pdbx_strand_id
1 'polypeptide(L)'
;MAHATKRAPRLKIRRGDTVEILTGKDVGRRGKVLEVLPEDRRLIVEKINMVKRHTKPRPVKGSRGAQMTPGGVIEMEAAIRVDNVALVCPRCNEATRVGYRITDSGEKVRHCRRPGCHADIEKT
;
A
#
# COMPACT_ATOMS: atom_id res chain seq x y z
N MET A 1 20.23 10.77 -27.58
CA MET A 1 19.94 11.08 -26.18
C MET A 1 19.31 9.88 -25.53
N ALA A 2 20.01 9.32 -24.59
CA ALA A 2 19.45 8.25 -23.79
C ALA A 2 18.33 8.85 -22.92
N HIS A 3 17.12 8.51 -23.23
CA HIS A 3 16.05 8.76 -22.28
C HIS A 3 16.26 7.81 -21.11
N ALA A 4 16.78 8.36 -20.03
CA ALA A 4 16.79 7.61 -18.80
C ALA A 4 15.36 7.21 -18.48
N THR A 5 15.05 5.95 -18.65
CA THR A 5 13.82 5.38 -18.13
C THR A 5 13.81 5.65 -16.63
N LYS A 6 12.97 6.58 -16.20
CA LYS A 6 12.80 6.82 -14.78
C LYS A 6 12.26 5.53 -14.17
N ARG A 7 13.10 4.85 -13.42
CA ARG A 7 12.61 3.75 -12.61
C ARG A 7 11.57 4.28 -11.64
N ALA A 8 10.47 3.57 -11.49
CA ALA A 8 9.50 3.89 -10.46
C ALA A 8 10.22 4.00 -9.10
N PRO A 9 9.92 5.04 -8.30
CA PRO A 9 10.57 5.18 -7.01
C PRO A 9 10.30 3.96 -6.14
N ARG A 10 11.34 3.45 -5.51
CA ARG A 10 11.18 2.34 -4.56
C ARG A 10 10.61 2.88 -3.27
N LEU A 11 9.44 2.41 -2.92
CA LEU A 11 8.82 2.74 -1.64
C LEU A 11 9.34 1.80 -0.56
N LYS A 12 9.48 2.34 0.64
CA LYS A 12 9.90 1.55 1.81
C LYS A 12 8.79 0.63 2.32
N ILE A 13 7.56 0.90 1.93
CA ILE A 13 6.40 0.09 2.29
C ILE A 13 6.11 -0.87 1.14
N ARG A 14 5.86 -2.13 1.46
CA ARG A 14 5.59 -3.18 0.50
C ARG A 14 4.22 -3.79 0.74
N ARG A 15 3.70 -4.46 -0.29
CA ARG A 15 2.46 -5.22 -0.18
C ARG A 15 2.55 -6.25 0.94
N GLY A 16 1.52 -6.32 1.76
CA GLY A 16 1.46 -7.21 2.90
C GLY A 16 1.95 -6.62 4.22
N ASP A 17 2.52 -5.42 4.18
CA ASP A 17 2.93 -4.71 5.39
C ASP A 17 1.71 -4.15 6.12
N THR A 18 1.81 -4.02 7.43
CA THR A 18 0.82 -3.31 8.24
C THR A 18 1.24 -1.85 8.37
N VAL A 19 0.31 -0.94 8.13
CA VAL A 19 0.55 0.50 8.23
C VAL A 19 -0.46 1.17 9.13
N GLU A 20 -0.08 2.30 9.71
CA GLU A 20 -0.97 3.14 10.51
C GLU A 20 -1.22 4.45 9.76
N ILE A 21 -2.46 4.88 9.76
CA ILE A 21 -2.85 6.11 9.08
C ILE A 21 -2.53 7.31 9.96
N LEU A 22 -1.76 8.25 9.43
CA LEU A 22 -1.31 9.43 10.16
C LEU A 22 -2.23 10.63 10.03
N THR A 23 -2.93 10.75 8.90
CA THR A 23 -3.80 11.89 8.61
C THR A 23 -5.06 11.45 7.88
N GLY A 24 -6.09 12.27 7.95
CA GLY A 24 -7.34 12.05 7.24
C GLY A 24 -8.43 11.47 8.12
N LYS A 25 -9.51 11.00 7.49
CA LYS A 25 -10.68 10.48 8.19
C LYS A 25 -10.42 9.20 8.99
N ASP A 26 -9.40 8.44 8.61
CA ASP A 26 -9.05 7.15 9.22
C ASP A 26 -7.82 7.24 10.12
N VAL A 27 -7.47 8.43 10.58
CA VAL A 27 -6.28 8.66 11.41
C VAL A 27 -6.26 7.73 12.64
N GLY A 28 -5.11 7.12 12.90
CA GLY A 28 -4.93 6.18 14.01
C GLY A 28 -5.35 4.73 13.70
N ARG A 29 -6.01 4.49 12.59
CA ARG A 29 -6.40 3.13 12.19
C ARG A 29 -5.21 2.42 11.53
N ARG A 30 -5.17 1.13 11.70
CA ARG A 30 -4.15 0.26 11.09
C ARG A 30 -4.78 -0.68 10.08
N GLY A 31 -4.04 -1.01 9.05
CA GLY A 31 -4.51 -1.93 8.03
C GLY A 31 -3.35 -2.56 7.28
N LYS A 32 -3.67 -3.63 6.56
CA LYS A 32 -2.71 -4.34 5.72
C LYS A 32 -2.67 -3.74 4.34
N VAL A 33 -1.49 -3.53 3.79
CA VAL A 33 -1.31 -3.03 2.43
C VAL A 33 -1.69 -4.11 1.43
N LEU A 34 -2.70 -3.82 0.61
CA LEU A 34 -3.17 -4.72 -0.44
C LEU A 34 -2.39 -4.54 -1.73
N GLU A 35 -2.05 -3.32 -2.06
CA GLU A 35 -1.36 -2.99 -3.30
C GLU A 35 -0.51 -1.73 -3.12
N VAL A 36 0.60 -1.66 -3.81
CA VAL A 36 1.49 -0.50 -3.82
C VAL A 36 1.56 0.05 -5.24
N LEU A 37 1.39 1.35 -5.37
CA LEU A 37 1.47 2.08 -6.64
C LEU A 37 2.70 3.00 -6.60
N PRO A 38 3.90 2.47 -6.92
CA PRO A 38 5.14 3.23 -6.73
C PRO A 38 5.23 4.50 -7.57
N GLU A 39 4.68 4.46 -8.78
CA GLU A 39 4.72 5.62 -9.69
C GLU A 39 3.94 6.81 -9.16
N ASP A 40 2.81 6.54 -8.49
CA ASP A 40 1.95 7.57 -7.91
C ASP A 40 2.30 7.87 -6.46
N ARG A 41 3.23 7.14 -5.88
CA ARG A 41 3.56 7.18 -4.45
C ARG A 41 2.33 6.99 -3.58
N ARG A 42 1.48 6.04 -3.97
CA ARG A 42 0.25 5.71 -3.27
C ARG A 42 0.19 4.22 -2.98
N LEU A 43 -0.66 3.87 -2.06
CA LEU A 43 -0.91 2.47 -1.72
C LEU A 43 -2.38 2.29 -1.34
N ILE A 44 -2.83 1.05 -1.45
CA ILE A 44 -4.19 0.67 -1.09
C ILE A 44 -4.10 -0.17 0.17
N VAL A 45 -4.83 0.24 1.20
CA VAL A 45 -4.84 -0.42 2.50
C VAL A 45 -6.22 -1.01 2.75
N GLU A 46 -6.26 -2.25 3.25
CA GLU A 46 -7.50 -2.98 3.51
C GLU A 46 -8.42 -2.21 4.46
N LYS A 47 -9.67 -2.03 4.04
CA LYS A 47 -10.73 -1.35 4.81
C LYS A 47 -10.43 0.10 5.23
N ILE A 48 -9.44 0.70 4.61
CA ILE A 48 -9.04 2.08 4.87
C ILE A 48 -9.36 2.94 3.65
N ASN A 49 -9.74 4.19 3.90
CA ASN A 49 -10.11 5.15 2.85
C ASN A 49 -11.19 4.60 1.91
N MET A 50 -12.21 4.00 2.51
CA MET A 50 -13.34 3.45 1.76
C MET A 50 -14.11 4.53 1.05
N VAL A 51 -14.36 4.31 -0.22
CA VAL A 51 -15.18 5.21 -1.05
C VAL A 51 -16.30 4.43 -1.71
N LYS A 52 -17.41 5.10 -1.92
CA LYS A 52 -18.53 4.55 -2.66
C LYS A 52 -18.47 5.03 -4.09
N ARG A 53 -18.42 4.10 -5.01
CA ARG A 53 -18.46 4.40 -6.45
C ARG A 53 -19.81 4.01 -7.02
N HIS A 54 -20.39 4.93 -7.74
CA HIS A 54 -21.58 4.64 -8.54
C HIS A 54 -21.13 4.14 -9.90
N THR A 55 -21.46 2.88 -10.20
CA THR A 55 -21.10 2.28 -11.47
C THR A 55 -22.30 2.30 -12.40
N LYS A 56 -22.07 2.61 -13.68
CA LYS A 56 -23.09 2.49 -14.72
C LYS A 56 -23.19 1.04 -15.16
N PRO A 57 -24.40 0.57 -15.55
CA PRO A 57 -24.52 -0.74 -16.16
C PRO A 57 -23.61 -0.87 -17.38
N ARG A 58 -22.93 -2.00 -17.50
CA ARG A 58 -22.03 -2.27 -18.61
C ARG A 58 -22.38 -3.62 -19.24
N PRO A 59 -22.26 -3.76 -20.59
CA PRO A 59 -22.44 -5.05 -21.23
C PRO A 59 -21.38 -6.03 -20.74
N VAL A 60 -21.80 -7.28 -20.54
CA VAL A 60 -20.87 -8.35 -20.15
C VAL A 60 -20.05 -8.75 -21.38
N LYS A 61 -18.74 -8.73 -21.26
CA LYS A 61 -17.83 -9.11 -22.33
C LYS A 61 -18.05 -10.56 -22.76
N GLY A 62 -18.21 -10.78 -24.05
CA GLY A 62 -18.33 -12.11 -24.62
C GLY A 62 -19.74 -12.73 -24.58
N SER A 63 -20.72 -12.09 -24.01
CA SER A 63 -22.10 -12.59 -24.08
C SER A 63 -22.79 -12.07 -25.32
N ARG A 64 -23.48 -12.96 -25.98
CA ARG A 64 -24.40 -12.60 -27.07
C ARG A 64 -25.70 -12.10 -26.48
N GLY A 65 -26.08 -10.89 -26.84
CA GLY A 65 -27.32 -10.29 -26.38
C GLY A 65 -27.11 -9.29 -25.26
N ALA A 66 -28.21 -8.83 -24.73
CA ALA A 66 -28.25 -7.67 -23.85
C ALA A 66 -28.00 -7.98 -22.38
N GLN A 67 -27.08 -8.91 -22.06
CA GLN A 67 -26.70 -9.11 -20.66
C GLN A 67 -25.83 -7.94 -20.22
N MET A 68 -26.30 -7.24 -19.21
CA MET A 68 -25.64 -6.09 -18.62
C MET A 68 -25.25 -6.42 -17.19
N THR A 69 -24.05 -6.03 -16.79
CA THR A 69 -23.71 -6.01 -15.37
C THR A 69 -24.55 -4.93 -14.69
N PRO A 70 -25.32 -5.26 -13.65
CA PRO A 70 -26.14 -4.25 -12.99
C PRO A 70 -25.24 -3.13 -12.43
N GLY A 71 -25.65 -1.90 -12.67
CA GLY A 71 -25.05 -0.75 -12.02
C GLY A 71 -25.42 -0.72 -10.56
N GLY A 72 -24.64 0.01 -9.75
CA GLY A 72 -24.93 0.13 -8.34
C GLY A 72 -23.84 0.90 -7.61
N VAL A 73 -23.94 0.88 -6.29
CA VAL A 73 -22.95 1.48 -5.40
C VAL A 73 -22.00 0.39 -4.98
N ILE A 74 -20.72 0.57 -5.29
CA ILE A 74 -19.65 -0.35 -4.90
C ILE A 74 -18.78 0.35 -3.86
N GLU A 75 -18.53 -0.32 -2.74
CA GLU A 75 -17.57 0.14 -1.75
C GLU A 75 -16.21 -0.46 -2.08
N MET A 76 -15.21 0.40 -2.16
CA MET A 76 -13.84 -0.03 -2.45
C MET A 76 -12.83 0.88 -1.75
N GLU A 77 -11.64 0.35 -1.52
CA GLU A 77 -10.55 1.12 -0.97
C GLU A 77 -9.98 2.06 -2.03
N ALA A 78 -9.83 3.33 -1.68
CA ALA A 78 -9.14 4.29 -2.53
C ALA A 78 -7.66 4.37 -2.13
N ALA A 79 -6.81 4.73 -3.09
CA ALA A 79 -5.39 4.87 -2.86
C ALA A 79 -5.08 6.02 -1.88
N ILE A 80 -4.12 5.80 -1.02
CA ILE A 80 -3.64 6.78 -0.03
C ILE A 80 -2.19 7.11 -0.35
N ARG A 81 -1.81 8.36 -0.16
CA ARG A 81 -0.40 8.76 -0.35
C ARG A 81 0.47 8.10 0.71
N VAL A 82 1.63 7.62 0.27
CA VAL A 82 2.60 6.95 1.16
C VAL A 82 3.04 7.84 2.31
N ASP A 83 3.07 9.16 2.11
CA ASP A 83 3.45 10.12 3.13
C ASP A 83 2.43 10.23 4.28
N ASN A 84 1.21 9.74 4.07
CA ASN A 84 0.13 9.80 5.04
C ASN A 84 0.03 8.54 5.91
N VAL A 85 0.96 7.62 5.75
CA VAL A 85 0.99 6.37 6.51
C VAL A 85 2.37 6.13 7.09
N ALA A 86 2.42 5.36 8.17
CA ALA A 86 3.67 4.89 8.76
C ALA A 86 3.65 3.37 8.85
N LEU A 87 4.79 2.74 8.60
CA LEU A 87 4.91 1.31 8.73
C LEU A 87 4.81 0.91 10.20
N VAL A 88 4.03 -0.12 10.49
CA VAL A 88 3.96 -0.71 11.82
C VAL A 88 4.96 -1.86 11.87
N CYS A 89 5.92 -1.77 12.79
CA CYS A 89 6.91 -2.83 12.96
C CYS A 89 6.24 -4.10 13.50
N PRO A 90 6.42 -5.27 12.86
CA PRO A 90 5.80 -6.51 13.35
C PRO A 90 6.39 -7.00 14.67
N ARG A 91 7.54 -6.49 15.09
CA ARG A 91 8.19 -6.88 16.32
C ARG A 91 7.77 -6.01 17.51
N CYS A 92 7.92 -4.69 17.39
CA CYS A 92 7.54 -3.79 18.47
C CYS A 92 6.08 -3.32 18.39
N ASN A 93 5.40 -3.62 17.28
CA ASN A 93 3.99 -3.30 17.05
C ASN A 93 3.66 -1.81 17.14
N GLU A 94 4.62 -0.97 16.80
CA GLU A 94 4.43 0.48 16.79
C GLU A 94 4.82 1.08 15.45
N ALA A 95 4.21 2.23 15.15
CA ALA A 95 4.54 2.96 13.93
C ALA A 95 5.99 3.42 13.97
N THR A 96 6.73 3.16 12.89
CA THR A 96 8.16 3.43 12.82
C THR A 96 8.57 3.86 11.43
N ARG A 97 9.75 4.43 11.34
CA ARG A 97 10.42 4.67 10.06
C ARG A 97 11.27 3.47 9.72
N VAL A 98 11.41 3.24 8.42
CA VAL A 98 12.18 2.11 7.90
C VAL A 98 13.57 2.59 7.51
N GLY A 99 14.60 1.91 8.01
CA GLY A 99 15.95 2.04 7.52
C GLY A 99 16.35 0.79 6.73
N TYR A 100 17.50 0.86 6.09
CA TYR A 100 18.04 -0.28 5.36
C TYR A 100 19.36 -0.72 5.99
N ARG A 101 19.56 -2.02 6.05
CA ARG A 101 20.80 -2.64 6.50
C ARG A 101 21.28 -3.59 5.43
N ILE A 102 22.56 -3.62 5.18
CA ILE A 102 23.18 -4.57 4.25
C ILE A 102 23.69 -5.76 5.08
N THR A 103 23.25 -6.95 4.74
CA THR A 103 23.71 -8.17 5.41
C THR A 103 25.08 -8.58 4.91
N ASP A 104 25.73 -9.52 5.61
CA ASP A 104 27.04 -10.04 5.22
C ASP A 104 27.04 -10.68 3.83
N SER A 105 25.87 -11.19 3.40
CA SER A 105 25.67 -11.73 2.05
C SER A 105 25.44 -10.66 0.99
N GLY A 106 25.42 -9.38 1.35
CA GLY A 106 25.20 -8.27 0.43
C GLY A 106 23.73 -7.94 0.18
N GLU A 107 22.82 -8.57 0.86
CA GLU A 107 21.38 -8.29 0.72
C GLU A 107 20.97 -7.06 1.51
N LYS A 108 20.07 -6.28 0.91
CA LYS A 108 19.52 -5.10 1.54
C LYS A 108 18.23 -5.45 2.27
N VAL A 109 18.24 -5.29 3.58
CA VAL A 109 17.12 -5.65 4.45
C VAL A 109 16.54 -4.41 5.10
N ARG A 110 15.22 -4.31 5.15
CA ARG A 110 14.54 -3.25 5.88
C ARG A 110 14.61 -3.54 7.38
N HIS A 111 14.81 -2.50 8.16
CA HIS A 111 14.80 -2.64 9.62
C HIS A 111 14.04 -1.50 10.29
N CYS A 112 13.56 -1.76 11.49
CA CYS A 112 12.91 -0.77 12.32
C CYS A 112 13.96 0.20 12.89
N ARG A 113 13.75 1.51 12.69
CA ARG A 113 14.68 2.52 13.21
C ARG A 113 14.34 2.99 14.61
N ARG A 114 13.34 2.40 15.22
CA ARG A 114 12.91 2.79 16.55
C ARG A 114 13.95 2.38 17.60
N PRO A 115 14.35 3.29 18.50
CA PRO A 115 15.27 2.94 19.58
C PRO A 115 14.74 1.77 20.40
N GLY A 116 15.61 0.79 20.67
CA GLY A 116 15.25 -0.40 21.44
C GLY A 116 14.64 -1.53 20.65
N CYS A 117 14.33 -1.34 19.37
CA CYS A 117 13.82 -2.41 18.50
C CYS A 117 14.86 -2.87 17.48
N HIS A 118 15.13 -2.06 16.47
CA HIS A 118 16.07 -2.35 15.37
C HIS A 118 15.87 -3.72 14.69
N ALA A 119 14.66 -4.28 14.79
CA ALA A 119 14.36 -5.58 14.22
C ALA A 119 14.27 -5.52 12.70
N ASP A 120 14.68 -6.60 12.04
CA ASP A 120 14.52 -6.74 10.59
C ASP A 120 13.05 -6.92 10.24
N ILE A 121 12.59 -6.18 9.24
CA ILE A 121 11.17 -6.16 8.83
C ILE A 121 10.94 -7.09 7.64
N GLU A 122 11.99 -7.41 6.91
CA GLU A 122 11.84 -8.25 5.73
C GLU A 122 11.14 -9.56 6.06
N LYS A 123 10.18 -9.90 5.23
CA LYS A 123 9.55 -11.20 5.30
C LYS A 123 10.51 -12.26 4.76
N THR A 124 10.77 -13.18 5.58
CA THR A 124 11.40 -14.42 5.12
C THR A 124 10.41 -15.20 4.27
#